data_62a5a857c3429418eb4b525a30d9dd58
#
_entry.id   62a5a857c3429418eb4b525a30d9dd58
#
_cell.length_a   1.000
_cell.length_b   1.000
_cell.length_c   1.000
_cell.angle_alpha   90.00
_cell.angle_beta   90.00
_cell.angle_gamma   90.00
#
_symmetry.space_group_name_H-M   'P 1'
#
loop_
_entity.id
_entity.type
_entity.pdbx_description
1 polymer ?
#
loop_
_entity_poly.entity_id
_entity_poly.type
_entity_poly.pdbx_seq_one_letter_code
_entity_poly.pdbx_strand_id
1 'polypeptide(L)'
;DRATRLLQHVANVTVNQPNGARPGNIDPAAKLPAVDLSVAPPAGYRQKLLELGPEKYAAALRAQTPLAVTETTFRDAHQSLLATRVRSKDLIRVAPYVARLTPELWSVEAWGGATYDVALRFLGEDPWERLAGWRDALPNVPIQMLLRGQNTVGYTPYPAQVAQAF
;
A
#
# COMPACT_ATOMS: atom_id res chain seq x y z
N ASP A 1 16.27 34.86 -20.90
CA ASP A 1 16.35 33.50 -20.38
C ASP A 1 17.14 33.51 -19.08
N ARG A 2 16.52 33.01 -17.98
CA ARG A 2 17.13 33.03 -16.64
C ARG A 2 17.69 31.66 -16.23
N ALA A 3 17.51 30.64 -17.06
CA ALA A 3 18.02 29.32 -16.77
C ALA A 3 19.51 29.20 -17.12
N THR A 4 20.30 28.57 -16.26
CA THR A 4 21.67 28.21 -16.59
C THR A 4 21.72 27.14 -17.67
N ARG A 5 22.82 27.02 -18.40
CA ARG A 5 23.01 25.95 -19.40
C ARG A 5 22.83 24.57 -18.84
N LEU A 6 23.22 24.34 -17.58
CA LEU A 6 23.01 23.07 -16.88
C LEU A 6 21.53 22.80 -16.66
N LEU A 7 20.77 23.79 -16.17
CA LEU A 7 19.33 23.63 -15.96
C LEU A 7 18.56 23.39 -17.26
N GLN A 8 18.97 24.08 -18.35
CA GLN A 8 18.41 23.84 -19.68
C GLN A 8 18.71 22.41 -20.15
N HIS A 9 19.94 21.94 -19.97
CA HIS A 9 20.30 20.57 -20.33
C HIS A 9 19.47 19.53 -19.53
N VAL A 10 19.40 19.68 -18.20
CA VAL A 10 18.61 18.81 -17.37
C VAL A 10 17.13 18.80 -17.79
N ALA A 11 16.54 19.97 -18.03
CA ALA A 11 15.18 20.07 -18.52
C ALA A 11 14.97 19.36 -19.87
N ASN A 12 15.90 19.52 -20.80
CA ASN A 12 15.79 18.89 -22.11
C ASN A 12 15.89 17.37 -22.07
N VAL A 13 16.70 16.82 -21.17
CA VAL A 13 16.87 15.35 -21.05
C VAL A 13 15.85 14.68 -20.13
N THR A 14 15.06 15.44 -19.34
CA THR A 14 14.13 14.88 -18.37
C THR A 14 12.68 15.29 -18.60
N VAL A 15 12.41 16.55 -18.92
CA VAL A 15 11.06 17.14 -18.95
C VAL A 15 10.59 17.52 -20.34
N ASN A 16 11.48 18.06 -21.18
CA ASN A 16 11.16 18.60 -22.49
C ASN A 16 11.04 17.55 -23.60
N GLN A 17 10.39 16.44 -23.27
CA GLN A 17 10.05 15.34 -24.20
C GLN A 17 11.29 14.79 -24.95
N PRO A 18 12.35 14.34 -24.25
CA PRO A 18 13.57 13.84 -24.87
C PRO A 18 13.33 12.62 -25.78
N ASN A 19 12.23 11.92 -25.57
CA ASN A 19 11.82 10.73 -26.32
C ASN A 19 10.58 11.00 -27.21
N GLY A 20 10.32 12.23 -27.59
CA GLY A 20 9.17 12.65 -28.39
C GLY A 20 7.95 13.07 -27.56
N ALA A 21 6.85 13.36 -28.24
CA ALA A 21 5.61 13.77 -27.60
C ALA A 21 5.07 12.66 -26.65
N ARG A 22 4.59 13.09 -25.49
CA ARG A 22 3.90 12.13 -24.59
C ARG A 22 2.72 11.50 -25.33
N PRO A 23 2.52 10.18 -25.20
CA PRO A 23 1.30 9.58 -25.68
C PRO A 23 0.10 10.32 -25.06
N GLY A 24 -0.99 10.47 -25.84
CA GLY A 24 -2.20 11.14 -25.37
C GLY A 24 -2.73 10.58 -24.05
N ASN A 25 -3.68 11.26 -23.46
CA ASN A 25 -4.26 10.85 -22.18
C ASN A 25 -4.63 9.37 -22.20
N ILE A 26 -3.90 8.59 -21.41
CA ILE A 26 -4.26 7.19 -21.17
C ILE A 26 -5.42 7.20 -20.17
N ASP A 27 -6.55 6.62 -20.52
CA ASP A 27 -7.60 6.36 -19.56
C ASP A 27 -7.12 5.25 -18.59
N PRO A 28 -6.89 5.56 -17.29
CA PRO A 28 -6.46 4.55 -16.33
C PRO A 28 -7.51 3.43 -16.15
N ALA A 29 -8.80 3.74 -16.35
CA ALA A 29 -9.86 2.76 -16.21
C ALA A 29 -9.79 1.67 -17.31
N ALA A 30 -9.31 2.01 -18.50
CA ALA A 30 -9.09 1.05 -19.59
C ALA A 30 -7.96 0.05 -19.29
N LYS A 31 -7.14 0.31 -18.27
CA LYS A 31 -6.06 -0.56 -17.81
C LYS A 31 -6.50 -1.54 -16.71
N LEU A 32 -7.66 -1.33 -16.11
CA LEU A 32 -8.18 -2.24 -15.10
C LEU A 32 -8.58 -3.57 -15.73
N PRO A 33 -8.26 -4.70 -15.11
CA PRO A 33 -8.71 -6.01 -15.60
C PRO A 33 -10.22 -6.12 -15.52
N ALA A 34 -10.81 -6.87 -16.44
CA ALA A 34 -12.23 -7.17 -16.43
C ALA A 34 -12.55 -8.17 -15.30
N VAL A 35 -13.05 -7.66 -14.19
CA VAL A 35 -13.42 -8.44 -13.00
C VAL A 35 -14.83 -8.05 -12.59
N ASP A 36 -15.68 -9.05 -12.34
CA ASP A 36 -17.00 -8.80 -11.76
C ASP A 36 -16.87 -8.49 -10.27
N LEU A 37 -16.99 -7.23 -9.93
CA LEU A 37 -16.90 -6.76 -8.55
C LEU A 37 -18.14 -7.07 -7.70
N SER A 38 -19.25 -7.53 -8.30
CA SER A 38 -20.44 -7.97 -7.56
C SER A 38 -20.28 -9.34 -6.92
N VAL A 39 -19.36 -10.16 -7.45
CA VAL A 39 -19.02 -11.47 -6.88
C VAL A 39 -18.10 -11.27 -5.67
N ALA A 40 -18.38 -12.00 -4.59
CA ALA A 40 -17.53 -11.99 -3.41
C ALA A 40 -16.11 -12.48 -3.75
N PRO A 41 -15.06 -11.89 -3.16
CA PRO A 41 -13.70 -12.38 -3.37
C PRO A 41 -13.53 -13.78 -2.78
N PRO A 42 -12.66 -14.62 -3.38
CA PRO A 42 -12.33 -15.94 -2.82
C PRO A 42 -11.78 -15.85 -1.39
N ALA A 43 -11.91 -16.93 -0.61
CA ALA A 43 -11.29 -17.01 0.70
C ALA A 43 -9.76 -16.91 0.59
N GLY A 44 -9.15 -16.18 1.52
CA GLY A 44 -7.71 -15.96 1.57
C GLY A 44 -7.12 -16.23 2.95
N TYR A 45 -5.91 -15.76 3.17
CA TYR A 45 -5.21 -15.99 4.46
C TYR A 45 -5.92 -15.36 5.66
N ARG A 46 -6.75 -14.33 5.48
CA ARG A 46 -7.51 -13.76 6.59
C ARG A 46 -8.57 -14.75 7.10
N GLN A 47 -9.30 -15.41 6.21
CA GLN A 47 -10.27 -16.45 6.62
C GLN A 47 -9.56 -17.59 7.34
N LYS A 48 -8.43 -18.04 6.82
CA LYS A 48 -7.58 -19.06 7.46
C LYS A 48 -7.14 -18.64 8.87
N LEU A 49 -6.75 -17.37 9.06
CA LEU A 49 -6.42 -16.84 10.39
C LEU A 49 -7.61 -16.85 11.33
N LEU A 50 -8.81 -16.44 10.86
CA LEU A 50 -10.02 -16.40 11.67
C LEU A 50 -10.51 -17.79 12.06
N GLU A 51 -10.36 -18.78 11.18
CA GLU A 51 -10.75 -20.17 11.41
C GLU A 51 -9.82 -20.89 12.37
N LEU A 52 -8.50 -20.73 12.20
CA LEU A 52 -7.50 -21.46 12.98
C LEU A 52 -7.18 -20.78 14.31
N GLY A 53 -7.38 -19.47 14.40
CA GLY A 53 -6.84 -18.64 15.46
C GLY A 53 -5.32 -18.41 15.34
N PRO A 54 -4.75 -17.47 16.10
CA PRO A 54 -3.39 -16.98 15.89
C PRO A 54 -2.32 -18.04 16.05
N GLU A 55 -2.41 -18.91 17.04
CA GLU A 55 -1.39 -19.93 17.32
C GLU A 55 -1.30 -21.00 16.23
N LYS A 56 -2.44 -21.59 15.84
CA LYS A 56 -2.49 -22.61 14.80
C LYS A 56 -2.17 -21.99 13.42
N TYR A 57 -2.60 -20.77 13.18
CA TYR A 57 -2.25 -20.05 11.97
C TYR A 57 -0.73 -19.82 11.86
N ALA A 58 -0.07 -19.36 12.92
CA ALA A 58 1.37 -19.20 12.97
C ALA A 58 2.12 -20.54 12.75
N ALA A 59 1.61 -21.64 13.33
CA ALA A 59 2.16 -22.97 13.10
C ALA A 59 1.98 -23.42 11.64
N ALA A 60 0.83 -23.18 11.04
CA ALA A 60 0.56 -23.51 9.64
C ALA A 60 1.47 -22.70 8.68
N LEU A 61 1.71 -21.42 8.97
CA LEU A 61 2.65 -20.60 8.19
C LEU A 61 4.10 -21.13 8.26
N ARG A 62 4.55 -21.55 9.46
CA ARG A 62 5.89 -22.13 9.61
C ARG A 62 6.05 -23.48 8.91
N ALA A 63 4.96 -24.23 8.77
CA ALA A 63 4.97 -25.55 8.13
C ALA A 63 4.78 -25.49 6.60
N GLN A 64 4.36 -24.35 6.05
CA GLN A 64 4.13 -24.25 4.60
C GLN A 64 5.44 -24.23 3.83
N THR A 65 5.45 -24.87 2.66
CA THR A 65 6.58 -24.86 1.72
C THR A 65 6.48 -23.74 0.67
N PRO A 66 5.28 -23.33 0.19
CA PRO A 66 5.16 -22.23 -0.74
C PRO A 66 5.62 -20.92 -0.10
N LEU A 67 6.24 -20.06 -0.91
CA LEU A 67 6.67 -18.74 -0.49
C LEU A 67 5.45 -17.85 -0.12
N ALA A 68 5.50 -17.23 1.04
CA ALA A 68 4.53 -16.23 1.44
C ALA A 68 4.89 -14.87 0.81
N VAL A 69 3.96 -14.27 0.08
CA VAL A 69 4.17 -13.01 -0.65
C VAL A 69 3.37 -11.89 0.00
N THR A 70 4.06 -10.80 0.34
CA THR A 70 3.44 -9.54 0.77
C THR A 70 3.46 -8.55 -0.39
N GLU A 71 2.32 -7.96 -0.67
CA GLU A 71 2.17 -6.87 -1.62
C GLU A 71 2.47 -5.53 -0.91
N THR A 72 3.33 -4.68 -1.47
CA THR A 72 3.77 -3.42 -0.85
C THR A 72 3.43 -2.16 -1.64
N THR A 73 2.82 -2.30 -2.82
CA THR A 73 2.49 -1.16 -3.70
C THR A 73 1.54 -0.16 -3.03
N PHE A 74 0.73 -0.64 -2.11
CA PHE A 74 -0.25 0.20 -1.41
C PHE A 74 0.35 1.10 -0.33
N ARG A 75 1.58 0.86 0.10
CA ARG A 75 2.27 1.71 1.06
C ARG A 75 3.72 1.96 0.69
N ASP A 76 4.62 1.01 0.97
CA ASP A 76 6.06 1.29 0.96
C ASP A 76 6.61 1.51 -0.45
N ALA A 77 6.18 0.73 -1.41
CA ALA A 77 6.69 0.84 -2.77
C ALA A 77 6.42 2.23 -3.38
N HIS A 78 5.18 2.75 -3.30
CA HIS A 78 4.92 4.10 -3.82
C HIS A 78 5.51 5.20 -2.94
N GLN A 79 5.52 5.01 -1.61
CA GLN A 79 6.01 6.02 -0.67
C GLN A 79 7.53 6.16 -0.71
N SER A 80 8.27 5.05 -0.71
CA SER A 80 9.72 5.02 -0.64
C SER A 80 10.38 5.16 -2.02
N LEU A 81 9.85 4.49 -3.04
CA LEU A 81 10.46 4.50 -4.38
C LEU A 81 10.03 5.70 -5.21
N LEU A 82 8.78 6.11 -5.12
CA LEU A 82 8.23 7.19 -5.95
C LEU A 82 8.02 8.50 -5.17
N ALA A 83 8.27 8.50 -3.86
CA ALA A 83 8.02 9.63 -2.96
C ALA A 83 6.59 10.20 -3.12
N THR A 84 5.62 9.34 -3.42
CA THR A 84 4.25 9.73 -3.71
C THR A 84 3.38 9.77 -2.46
N ARG A 85 2.37 10.62 -2.50
CA ARG A 85 1.33 10.75 -1.50
C ARG A 85 -0.01 10.37 -2.12
N VAL A 86 -0.19 9.08 -2.36
CA VAL A 86 -1.38 8.56 -3.03
C VAL A 86 -2.59 8.68 -2.11
N ARG A 87 -3.68 9.24 -2.62
CA ARG A 87 -4.92 9.43 -1.88
C ARG A 87 -5.62 8.11 -1.59
N SER A 88 -6.31 8.06 -0.46
CA SER A 88 -7.07 6.87 -0.03
C SER A 88 -8.06 6.39 -1.08
N LYS A 89 -8.80 7.31 -1.72
CA LYS A 89 -9.77 6.97 -2.77
C LYS A 89 -9.17 6.19 -3.95
N ASP A 90 -7.93 6.53 -4.33
CA ASP A 90 -7.28 5.93 -5.50
C ASP A 90 -6.77 4.52 -5.16
N LEU A 91 -6.26 4.33 -3.95
CA LEU A 91 -5.82 3.03 -3.43
C LEU A 91 -7.02 2.10 -3.21
N ILE A 92 -8.06 2.57 -2.51
CA ILE A 92 -9.27 1.78 -2.22
C ILE A 92 -10.00 1.37 -3.50
N ARG A 93 -9.94 2.19 -4.56
CA ARG A 93 -10.52 1.84 -5.88
C ARG A 93 -9.89 0.60 -6.50
N VAL A 94 -8.60 0.36 -6.28
CA VAL A 94 -7.86 -0.79 -6.83
C VAL A 94 -7.97 -2.03 -5.95
N ALA A 95 -8.14 -1.86 -4.65
CA ALA A 95 -8.14 -2.94 -3.67
C ALA A 95 -9.14 -4.09 -3.95
N PRO A 96 -10.38 -3.86 -4.42
CA PRO A 96 -11.30 -4.94 -4.76
C PRO A 96 -10.82 -5.87 -5.89
N TYR A 97 -9.99 -5.37 -6.80
CA TYR A 97 -9.35 -6.18 -7.84
C TYR A 97 -8.28 -7.09 -7.25
N VAL A 98 -7.46 -6.56 -6.35
CA VAL A 98 -6.44 -7.34 -5.64
C VAL A 98 -7.10 -8.46 -4.81
N ALA A 99 -8.18 -8.15 -4.11
CA ALA A 99 -8.92 -9.14 -3.32
C ALA A 99 -9.40 -10.34 -4.16
N ARG A 100 -9.69 -10.14 -5.46
CA ARG A 100 -10.22 -11.18 -6.35
C ARG A 100 -9.17 -11.86 -7.20
N LEU A 101 -8.16 -11.11 -7.64
CA LEU A 101 -7.16 -11.60 -8.58
C LEU A 101 -5.95 -12.23 -7.88
N THR A 102 -5.69 -11.86 -6.63
CA THR A 102 -4.54 -12.36 -5.86
C THR A 102 -4.94 -12.76 -4.43
N PRO A 103 -5.95 -13.63 -4.26
CA PRO A 103 -6.42 -14.06 -2.94
C PRO A 103 -5.38 -14.86 -2.14
N GLU A 104 -4.35 -15.37 -2.83
CA GLU A 104 -3.23 -16.11 -2.26
C GLU A 104 -2.16 -15.23 -1.62
N LEU A 105 -2.28 -13.90 -1.69
CA LEU A 105 -1.37 -13.01 -0.98
C LEU A 105 -1.43 -13.26 0.52
N TRP A 106 -0.26 -13.44 1.11
CA TRP A 106 -0.15 -13.58 2.57
C TRP A 106 -0.59 -12.31 3.29
N SER A 107 -0.21 -11.15 2.76
CA SER A 107 -0.64 -9.86 3.31
C SER A 107 -0.50 -8.74 2.28
N VAL A 108 -1.18 -7.63 2.55
CA VAL A 108 -0.99 -6.35 1.88
C VAL A 108 -0.49 -5.35 2.89
N GLU A 109 0.65 -4.73 2.63
CA GLU A 109 1.18 -3.66 3.44
C GLU A 109 0.45 -2.36 3.10
N ALA A 110 -0.42 -1.90 4.00
CA ALA A 110 -1.27 -0.74 3.76
C ALA A 110 -1.14 0.36 4.82
N TRP A 111 -0.39 0.11 5.90
CA TRP A 111 -0.33 1.00 7.05
C TRP A 111 1.07 1.09 7.65
N GLY A 112 1.33 2.21 8.34
CA GLY A 112 2.54 2.47 9.10
C GLY A 112 2.56 3.90 9.63
N GLY A 113 3.53 4.25 10.46
CA GLY A 113 3.65 5.60 11.02
C GLY A 113 3.72 6.69 9.96
N ALA A 114 4.47 6.45 8.90
CA ALA A 114 4.56 7.40 7.80
C ALA A 114 3.24 7.53 7.00
N THR A 115 2.44 6.46 6.90
CA THR A 115 1.10 6.52 6.31
C THR A 115 0.16 7.38 7.14
N TYR A 116 0.20 7.22 8.46
CA TYR A 116 -0.54 8.04 9.41
C TYR A 116 -0.21 9.52 9.24
N ASP A 117 1.08 9.87 9.25
CA ASP A 117 1.57 11.22 9.10
C ASP A 117 1.20 11.83 7.72
N VAL A 118 1.35 11.07 6.65
CA VAL A 118 1.02 11.53 5.29
C VAL A 118 -0.49 11.79 5.15
N ALA A 119 -1.34 10.91 5.68
CA ALA A 119 -2.79 11.09 5.62
C ALA A 119 -3.20 12.39 6.32
N LEU A 120 -2.79 12.59 7.56
CA LEU A 120 -3.16 13.77 8.35
C LEU A 120 -2.50 15.05 7.82
N ARG A 121 -1.18 15.08 7.69
CA ARG A 121 -0.43 16.30 7.46
C ARG A 121 -0.45 16.79 6.02
N PHE A 122 -0.43 15.89 5.04
CA PHE A 122 -0.29 16.25 3.64
C PHE A 122 -1.57 16.08 2.83
N LEU A 123 -2.38 15.10 3.14
CA LEU A 123 -3.59 14.81 2.37
C LEU A 123 -4.85 15.37 3.00
N GLY A 124 -4.84 15.69 4.30
CA GLY A 124 -6.04 16.10 5.04
C GLY A 124 -7.08 14.98 5.10
N GLU A 125 -6.63 13.73 5.15
CA GLU A 125 -7.45 12.52 5.23
C GLU A 125 -7.34 11.88 6.61
N ASP A 126 -8.44 11.30 7.11
CA ASP A 126 -8.42 10.53 8.35
C ASP A 126 -7.72 9.18 8.11
N PRO A 127 -6.61 8.90 8.84
CA PRO A 127 -5.89 7.63 8.67
C PRO A 127 -6.69 6.41 9.13
N TRP A 128 -7.61 6.55 10.07
CA TRP A 128 -8.44 5.44 10.55
C TRP A 128 -9.55 5.10 9.59
N GLU A 129 -10.20 6.12 8.97
CA GLU A 129 -11.14 5.91 7.87
C GLU A 129 -10.45 5.23 6.68
N ARG A 130 -9.21 5.63 6.39
CA ARG A 130 -8.38 4.97 5.38
C ARG A 130 -8.17 3.49 5.70
N LEU A 131 -7.86 3.14 6.94
CA LEU A 131 -7.67 1.75 7.38
C LEU A 131 -8.97 0.94 7.32
N ALA A 132 -10.10 1.54 7.75
CA ALA A 132 -11.42 0.93 7.65
C ALA A 132 -11.78 0.63 6.19
N GLY A 133 -11.63 1.62 5.29
CA GLY A 133 -11.86 1.43 3.87
C GLY A 133 -10.99 0.34 3.24
N TRP A 134 -9.74 0.18 3.69
CA TRP A 134 -8.89 -0.95 3.31
C TRP A 134 -9.48 -2.27 3.74
N ARG A 135 -9.95 -2.37 4.98
CA ARG A 135 -10.52 -3.61 5.50
C ARG A 135 -11.77 -4.03 4.74
N ASP A 136 -12.61 -3.07 4.37
CA ASP A 136 -13.81 -3.32 3.59
C ASP A 136 -13.48 -3.76 2.16
N ALA A 137 -12.48 -3.14 1.54
CA ALA A 137 -12.08 -3.44 0.17
C ALA A 137 -11.27 -4.75 0.03
N LEU A 138 -10.59 -5.19 1.10
CA LEU A 138 -9.76 -6.40 1.18
C LEU A 138 -10.25 -7.33 2.30
N PRO A 139 -11.45 -7.92 2.18
CA PRO A 139 -12.03 -8.74 3.27
C PRO A 139 -11.33 -10.08 3.48
N ASN A 140 -10.55 -10.54 2.51
CA ASN A 140 -9.93 -11.87 2.46
C ASN A 140 -8.41 -11.86 2.66
N VAL A 141 -7.75 -10.72 2.54
CA VAL A 141 -6.29 -10.61 2.69
C VAL A 141 -5.94 -9.93 4.01
N PRO A 142 -4.96 -10.42 4.78
CA PRO A 142 -4.44 -9.72 5.96
C PRO A 142 -3.83 -8.37 5.59
N ILE A 143 -4.12 -7.35 6.38
CA ILE A 143 -3.49 -6.04 6.27
C ILE A 143 -2.30 -6.00 7.20
N GLN A 144 -1.14 -5.66 6.67
CA GLN A 144 0.11 -5.54 7.41
C GLN A 144 0.40 -4.10 7.76
N MET A 145 0.83 -3.89 9.01
CA MET A 145 1.34 -2.62 9.50
C MET A 145 2.84 -2.71 9.75
N LEU A 146 3.59 -1.69 9.32
CA LEU A 146 4.97 -1.53 9.70
C LEU A 146 5.07 -0.88 11.09
N LEU A 147 5.67 -1.57 12.03
CA LEU A 147 6.03 -1.06 13.35
C LEU A 147 7.56 -0.98 13.46
N ARG A 148 8.09 0.17 13.89
CA ARG A 148 9.54 0.45 13.94
C ARG A 148 10.17 0.15 15.30
N GLY A 149 9.82 -0.94 15.94
CA GLY A 149 10.33 -1.28 17.28
C GLY A 149 10.06 -0.14 18.28
N GLN A 150 11.08 0.29 19.03
CA GLN A 150 10.93 1.34 20.04
C GLN A 150 10.55 2.72 19.46
N ASN A 151 10.76 2.95 18.19
CA ASN A 151 10.30 4.16 17.51
C ASN A 151 8.80 4.12 17.19
N THR A 152 8.16 2.96 17.29
CA THR A 152 6.75 2.71 17.00
C THR A 152 6.33 3.32 15.65
N VAL A 153 5.57 4.39 15.64
CA VAL A 153 5.15 5.14 14.43
C VAL A 153 5.98 6.41 14.19
N GLY A 154 6.93 6.73 15.06
CA GLY A 154 7.76 7.95 15.00
C GLY A 154 9.12 7.74 14.32
N TYR A 155 9.99 8.74 14.48
CA TYR A 155 11.35 8.77 13.93
C TYR A 155 12.44 8.70 15.00
N THR A 156 12.06 8.89 16.26
CA THR A 156 12.95 8.78 17.42
C THR A 156 12.38 7.78 18.42
N PRO A 157 13.23 7.10 19.21
CA PRO A 157 12.76 6.17 20.22
C PRO A 157 11.83 6.85 21.24
N TYR A 158 10.71 6.20 21.53
CA TYR A 158 9.81 6.60 22.59
C TYR A 158 10.26 6.02 23.95
N PRO A 159 9.86 6.62 25.09
CA PRO A 159 10.00 5.97 26.38
C PRO A 159 9.36 4.58 26.40
N ALA A 160 9.92 3.66 27.18
CA ALA A 160 9.47 2.26 27.19
C ALA A 160 7.97 2.11 27.48
N GLN A 161 7.42 2.95 28.38
CA GLN A 161 5.99 2.92 28.72
C GLN A 161 5.10 3.29 27.53
N VAL A 162 5.54 4.23 26.69
CA VAL A 162 4.81 4.61 25.47
C VAL A 162 4.90 3.49 24.45
N ALA A 163 6.09 2.92 24.22
CA ALA A 163 6.27 1.81 23.29
C ALA A 163 5.46 0.57 23.71
N GLN A 164 5.27 0.34 25.02
CA GLN A 164 4.46 -0.76 25.55
C GLN A 164 2.95 -0.54 25.34
N ALA A 165 2.49 0.71 25.28
CA ALA A 165 1.09 1.05 25.05
C ALA A 165 0.64 0.88 23.59
N PHE A 166 1.59 0.84 22.65
CA PHE A 166 1.35 0.54 21.23
C PHE A 166 1.20 -0.97 20.99
#